data_19a0590429e8d826b3b8cd6cea636ddd
#
_entry.id   19a0590429e8d826b3b8cd6cea636ddd
#
_cell.length_a   1.000
_cell.length_b   1.000
_cell.length_c   1.000
_cell.angle_alpha   90.00
_cell.angle_beta   90.00
_cell.angle_gamma   90.00
#
_symmetry.space_group_name_H-M   'P 1'
#
loop_
_entity.id
_entity.type
_entity.pdbx_description
1 polymer ?
#
loop_
_entity_poly.entity_id
_entity_poly.type
_entity_poly.pdbx_seq_one_letter_code
_entity_poly.pdbx_strand_id
1 'polypeptide(L)'
;VEEKETYLAKTSYRDYLLKNVGLSETSVKYFQGRSNDFSALGTDALPAADAYAAGFPGFDALGLPQPSEEAQAEMDEPYIYHFPDGNASLARLMVRDLIPAVAPGRGMEDIVMARFDYSKLDLAGHPVRLRLNSTAVSVRNRAGGVDVGYSRAGRLHRVRGKHCVMACYNMMVPYLLRDLSEEQAHALSQNVKFPLVYTKVLLRNWQAWKTLGIHEIYAPTLPYSRIKLDFPVDLGSYRHPRDPRQPIGVHMVYVPTTPNAGMDARTQARVGRSKLYAMSFEQLEKDIRDQLQAMLGPAGFDHRRDITGITVNRWSHGYSYFMNTLYDDEAESEALMELARSKVGNVAIANSDAAWDAYAHAAIDQAVRAVRELG
;
A
#
# COMPACT_ATOMS: atom_id res chain seq x y z
N VAL A 1 1.93 -20.00 -27.02
CA VAL A 1 1.48 -18.99 -26.04
C VAL A 1 1.93 -19.43 -24.65
N GLU A 2 1.47 -20.56 -24.16
CA GLU A 2 1.77 -21.11 -22.82
C GLU A 2 3.28 -21.19 -22.47
N GLU A 3 4.12 -21.61 -23.42
CA GLU A 3 5.57 -21.65 -23.23
C GLU A 3 6.18 -20.24 -23.02
N LYS A 4 5.65 -19.22 -23.72
CA LYS A 4 6.08 -17.83 -23.56
C LYS A 4 5.61 -17.25 -22.21
N GLU A 5 4.40 -17.54 -21.81
CA GLU A 5 3.83 -17.10 -20.53
C GLU A 5 4.60 -17.71 -19.37
N THR A 6 4.90 -19.02 -19.43
CA THR A 6 5.75 -19.69 -18.45
C THR A 6 7.15 -19.08 -18.39
N TYR A 7 7.75 -18.77 -19.53
CA TYR A 7 9.06 -18.11 -19.58
C TYR A 7 9.03 -16.73 -18.93
N LEU A 8 8.02 -15.91 -19.22
CA LEU A 8 7.86 -14.57 -18.64
C LEU A 8 7.59 -14.64 -17.13
N ALA A 9 6.82 -15.61 -16.68
CA ALA A 9 6.56 -15.82 -15.24
C ALA A 9 7.82 -16.18 -14.44
N LYS A 10 8.78 -16.86 -15.06
CA LYS A 10 10.04 -17.32 -14.42
C LYS A 10 11.26 -16.47 -14.78
N THR A 11 11.06 -15.35 -15.47
CA THR A 11 12.14 -14.40 -15.86
C THR A 11 11.86 -13.04 -15.25
N SER A 12 12.84 -12.43 -14.57
CA SER A 12 12.67 -11.06 -14.09
C SER A 12 12.57 -10.08 -15.26
N TYR A 13 11.81 -8.99 -15.09
CA TYR A 13 11.70 -7.98 -16.13
C TYR A 13 13.07 -7.38 -16.48
N ARG A 14 13.95 -7.21 -15.50
CA ARG A 14 15.33 -6.78 -15.76
C ARG A 14 16.06 -7.76 -16.68
N ASP A 15 16.04 -9.05 -16.39
CA ASP A 15 16.68 -10.08 -17.20
C ASP A 15 16.08 -10.19 -18.59
N TYR A 16 14.76 -10.03 -18.70
CA TYR A 16 14.06 -9.97 -19.96
C TYR A 16 14.55 -8.81 -20.83
N LEU A 17 14.68 -7.60 -20.26
CA LEU A 17 15.20 -6.44 -20.96
C LEU A 17 16.64 -6.63 -21.44
N LEU A 18 17.48 -7.28 -20.65
CA LEU A 18 18.88 -7.58 -21.02
C LEU A 18 18.98 -8.65 -22.10
N LYS A 19 18.30 -9.79 -21.90
CA LYS A 19 18.51 -11.01 -22.71
C LYS A 19 17.65 -11.05 -23.96
N ASN A 20 16.42 -10.58 -23.90
CA ASN A 20 15.45 -10.67 -24.99
C ASN A 20 15.33 -9.37 -25.78
N VAL A 21 15.32 -8.22 -25.10
CA VAL A 21 15.27 -6.90 -25.75
C VAL A 21 16.68 -6.44 -26.17
N GLY A 22 17.72 -6.92 -25.49
CA GLY A 22 19.12 -6.57 -25.79
C GLY A 22 19.54 -5.21 -25.26
N LEU A 23 18.93 -4.71 -24.20
CA LEU A 23 19.34 -3.46 -23.57
C LEU A 23 20.67 -3.62 -22.83
N SER A 24 21.44 -2.53 -22.75
CA SER A 24 22.65 -2.48 -21.95
C SER A 24 22.33 -2.43 -20.44
N GLU A 25 23.30 -2.85 -19.61
CA GLU A 25 23.22 -2.70 -18.15
C GLU A 25 22.96 -1.24 -17.71
N THR A 26 23.46 -0.27 -18.45
CA THR A 26 23.21 1.15 -18.18
C THR A 26 21.77 1.53 -18.50
N SER A 27 21.24 1.07 -19.64
CA SER A 27 19.87 1.36 -20.07
C SER A 27 18.83 0.74 -19.13
N VAL A 28 19.09 -0.48 -18.65
CA VAL A 28 18.18 -1.18 -17.73
C VAL A 28 18.04 -0.47 -16.39
N LYS A 29 19.02 0.28 -15.93
CA LYS A 29 18.92 1.12 -14.72
C LYS A 29 17.76 2.13 -14.78
N TYR A 30 17.42 2.60 -15.99
CA TYR A 30 16.28 3.49 -16.16
C TYR A 30 14.97 2.86 -15.70
N PHE A 31 14.83 1.54 -15.81
CA PHE A 31 13.58 0.85 -15.46
C PHE A 31 13.53 0.40 -14.00
N GLN A 32 14.67 0.37 -13.27
CA GLN A 32 14.79 -0.28 -11.96
C GLN A 32 13.72 0.10 -10.93
N GLY A 33 13.39 1.38 -10.84
CA GLY A 33 12.39 1.87 -9.89
C GLY A 33 10.98 2.04 -10.45
N ARG A 34 10.72 1.59 -11.70
CA ARG A 34 9.44 1.87 -12.39
C ARG A 34 8.25 1.16 -11.75
N SER A 35 8.49 0.01 -11.11
CA SER A 35 7.48 -0.78 -10.42
C SER A 35 7.31 -0.43 -8.93
N ASN A 36 8.12 0.48 -8.39
CA ASN A 36 8.20 0.71 -6.95
C ASN A 36 6.86 1.11 -6.32
N ASP A 37 6.07 1.97 -6.95
CA ASP A 37 4.86 2.52 -6.33
C ASP A 37 3.65 1.59 -6.36
N PHE A 38 3.67 0.51 -7.14
CA PHE A 38 2.59 -0.48 -7.15
C PHE A 38 3.01 -1.87 -6.66
N SER A 39 4.24 -2.31 -6.92
CA SER A 39 4.71 -3.63 -6.46
C SER A 39 5.60 -3.57 -5.21
N ALA A 40 6.14 -2.39 -4.87
CA ALA A 40 7.18 -2.20 -3.86
C ALA A 40 8.42 -3.08 -4.08
N LEU A 41 8.68 -3.44 -5.33
CA LEU A 41 9.84 -4.20 -5.81
C LEU A 41 10.45 -3.50 -7.02
N GLY A 42 11.75 -3.66 -7.21
CA GLY A 42 12.43 -3.26 -8.44
C GLY A 42 12.27 -4.29 -9.55
N THR A 43 12.64 -3.91 -10.77
CA THR A 43 12.51 -4.77 -11.96
C THR A 43 13.36 -6.04 -11.91
N ASP A 44 14.35 -6.12 -11.04
CA ASP A 44 15.15 -7.30 -10.77
C ASP A 44 14.41 -8.41 -10.00
N ALA A 45 13.32 -8.04 -9.32
CA ALA A 45 12.46 -8.95 -8.56
C ALA A 45 11.00 -8.94 -9.02
N LEU A 46 10.70 -8.26 -10.12
CA LEU A 46 9.38 -8.25 -10.76
C LEU A 46 9.36 -9.29 -11.88
N PRO A 47 8.43 -10.25 -11.92
CA PRO A 47 8.23 -11.13 -13.07
C PRO A 47 8.00 -10.33 -14.36
N ALA A 48 8.56 -10.78 -15.48
CA ALA A 48 8.30 -10.16 -16.77
C ALA A 48 6.81 -10.27 -17.18
N ALA A 49 6.11 -11.31 -16.72
CA ALA A 49 4.67 -11.45 -16.88
C ALA A 49 3.89 -10.30 -16.23
N ASP A 50 4.25 -9.92 -15.00
CA ASP A 50 3.62 -8.82 -14.28
C ASP A 50 3.94 -7.47 -14.93
N ALA A 51 5.17 -7.30 -15.42
CA ALA A 51 5.56 -6.12 -16.17
C ALA A 51 4.77 -6.00 -17.49
N TYR A 52 4.52 -7.12 -18.17
CA TYR A 52 3.67 -7.16 -19.37
C TYR A 52 2.22 -6.78 -19.04
N ALA A 53 1.64 -7.38 -18.01
CA ALA A 53 0.28 -7.07 -17.55
C ALA A 53 0.12 -5.61 -17.11
N ALA A 54 1.19 -5.00 -16.58
CA ALA A 54 1.23 -3.58 -16.20
C ALA A 54 1.51 -2.62 -17.39
N GLY A 55 1.55 -3.11 -18.62
CA GLY A 55 1.81 -2.30 -19.82
C GLY A 55 3.22 -1.76 -19.94
N PHE A 56 4.22 -2.41 -19.34
CA PHE A 56 5.62 -2.01 -19.49
C PHE A 56 6.14 -2.35 -20.89
N PRO A 57 7.10 -1.58 -21.43
CA PRO A 57 7.56 -1.74 -22.80
C PRO A 57 8.45 -2.99 -23.00
N GLY A 58 8.59 -3.40 -24.27
CA GLY A 58 9.54 -4.42 -24.71
C GLY A 58 8.92 -5.75 -25.13
N PHE A 59 7.59 -5.87 -25.11
CA PHE A 59 6.89 -7.14 -25.36
C PHE A 59 6.24 -7.25 -26.76
N ASP A 60 6.20 -6.18 -27.55
CA ASP A 60 5.48 -6.10 -28.82
C ASP A 60 5.89 -7.20 -29.82
N ALA A 61 7.18 -7.58 -29.84
CA ALA A 61 7.71 -8.60 -30.74
C ALA A 61 7.36 -10.04 -30.33
N LEU A 62 6.78 -10.26 -29.17
CA LEU A 62 6.47 -11.62 -28.68
C LEU A 62 5.20 -12.20 -29.30
N GLY A 63 4.33 -11.39 -29.89
CA GLY A 63 3.03 -11.85 -30.42
C GLY A 63 2.17 -12.51 -29.34
N LEU A 64 2.20 -11.97 -28.14
CA LEU A 64 1.30 -12.37 -27.05
C LEU A 64 -0.13 -11.90 -27.34
N PRO A 65 -1.14 -12.55 -26.74
CA PRO A 65 -2.51 -12.09 -26.84
C PRO A 65 -2.63 -10.63 -26.41
N GLN A 66 -3.39 -9.83 -27.14
CA GLN A 66 -3.70 -8.48 -26.70
C GLN A 66 -4.50 -8.56 -25.39
N PRO A 67 -4.38 -7.57 -24.51
CA PRO A 67 -5.24 -7.44 -23.34
C PRO A 67 -6.72 -7.56 -23.75
N SER A 68 -7.57 -8.07 -22.85
CA SER A 68 -9.02 -8.03 -23.08
C SER A 68 -9.49 -6.60 -23.31
N GLU A 69 -10.62 -6.41 -23.97
CA GLU A 69 -11.20 -5.07 -24.19
C GLU A 69 -11.39 -4.33 -22.85
N GLU A 70 -11.72 -5.05 -21.80
CA GLU A 70 -11.93 -4.54 -20.44
C GLU A 70 -10.60 -4.07 -19.82
N ALA A 71 -9.55 -4.89 -19.91
CA ALA A 71 -8.21 -4.54 -19.44
C ALA A 71 -7.59 -3.39 -20.24
N GLN A 72 -7.86 -3.34 -21.57
CA GLN A 72 -7.41 -2.23 -22.40
C GLN A 72 -8.14 -0.93 -22.02
N ALA A 73 -9.44 -0.98 -21.76
CA ALA A 73 -10.21 0.18 -21.32
C ALA A 73 -9.73 0.72 -19.97
N GLU A 74 -9.36 -0.15 -19.01
CA GLU A 74 -8.72 0.25 -17.76
C GLU A 74 -7.38 0.94 -17.96
N MET A 75 -6.53 0.41 -18.86
CA MET A 75 -5.23 1.02 -19.17
C MET A 75 -5.37 2.38 -19.89
N ASP A 76 -6.40 2.52 -20.69
CA ASP A 76 -6.69 3.75 -21.46
C ASP A 76 -7.48 4.79 -20.66
N GLU A 77 -7.96 4.45 -19.44
CA GLU A 77 -8.69 5.38 -18.59
C GLU A 77 -7.81 6.59 -18.20
N PRO A 78 -8.13 7.79 -18.68
CA PRO A 78 -7.27 8.95 -18.50
C PRO A 78 -7.33 9.54 -17.08
N TYR A 79 -8.27 9.13 -16.28
CA TYR A 79 -8.53 9.69 -14.96
C TYR A 79 -8.67 8.61 -13.89
N ILE A 80 -7.87 8.75 -12.81
CA ILE A 80 -7.97 7.89 -11.64
C ILE A 80 -8.94 8.51 -10.64
N TYR A 81 -10.13 7.92 -10.48
CA TYR A 81 -11.10 8.33 -9.48
C TYR A 81 -10.54 8.07 -8.08
N HIS A 82 -10.45 9.12 -7.28
CA HIS A 82 -9.87 9.05 -5.94
C HIS A 82 -10.44 10.14 -5.02
N PHE A 83 -10.37 9.91 -3.72
CA PHE A 83 -10.58 10.96 -2.73
C PHE A 83 -9.32 11.82 -2.59
N PRO A 84 -9.44 13.15 -2.35
CA PRO A 84 -8.28 14.03 -2.15
C PRO A 84 -7.34 13.58 -1.03
N ASP A 85 -7.89 12.91 0.00
CA ASP A 85 -7.16 12.37 1.14
C ASP A 85 -7.01 10.83 1.08
N GLY A 86 -7.26 10.25 -0.09
CA GLY A 86 -7.11 8.82 -0.33
C GLY A 86 -8.18 7.95 0.34
N ASN A 87 -7.89 6.65 0.47
CA ASN A 87 -8.82 5.66 1.02
C ASN A 87 -9.18 5.88 2.52
N ALA A 88 -8.56 6.84 3.20
CA ALA A 88 -9.00 7.29 4.51
C ALA A 88 -10.46 7.79 4.49
N SER A 89 -10.88 8.43 3.40
CA SER A 89 -12.29 8.85 3.23
C SER A 89 -13.25 7.67 3.16
N LEU A 90 -12.87 6.56 2.53
CA LEU A 90 -13.68 5.34 2.52
C LEU A 90 -13.88 4.79 3.95
N ALA A 91 -12.80 4.69 4.74
CA ALA A 91 -12.89 4.26 6.14
C ALA A 91 -13.74 5.23 6.98
N ARG A 92 -13.61 6.54 6.75
CA ARG A 92 -14.40 7.56 7.43
C ARG A 92 -15.88 7.49 7.06
N LEU A 93 -16.22 7.20 5.81
CA LEU A 93 -17.60 6.94 5.37
C LEU A 93 -18.20 5.76 6.13
N MET A 94 -17.52 4.63 6.19
CA MET A 94 -17.98 3.45 6.94
C MET A 94 -18.15 3.75 8.44
N VAL A 95 -17.21 4.46 9.06
CA VAL A 95 -17.30 4.83 10.48
C VAL A 95 -18.49 5.76 10.72
N ARG A 96 -18.74 6.74 9.85
CA ARG A 96 -19.88 7.66 9.97
C ARG A 96 -21.21 6.93 9.78
N ASP A 97 -21.27 5.97 8.88
CA ASP A 97 -22.48 5.14 8.70
C ASP A 97 -22.79 4.31 9.94
N LEU A 98 -21.78 3.68 10.53
CA LEU A 98 -21.90 2.87 11.74
C LEU A 98 -22.14 3.71 13.01
N ILE A 99 -21.61 4.92 13.08
CA ILE A 99 -21.68 5.84 14.23
C ILE A 99 -22.05 7.24 13.73
N PRO A 100 -23.32 7.49 13.34
CA PRO A 100 -23.72 8.76 12.72
C PRO A 100 -23.46 10.01 13.58
N ALA A 101 -23.36 9.84 14.89
CA ALA A 101 -23.07 10.93 15.83
C ALA A 101 -21.65 11.51 15.68
N VAL A 102 -20.75 10.83 14.97
CA VAL A 102 -19.32 11.22 14.86
C VAL A 102 -19.11 12.42 13.94
N ALA A 103 -19.91 12.59 12.91
CA ALA A 103 -19.85 13.72 12.01
C ALA A 103 -21.18 13.93 11.25
N PRO A 104 -21.54 15.15 10.92
CA PRO A 104 -22.69 15.43 10.06
C PRO A 104 -22.43 14.98 8.62
N GLY A 105 -23.52 14.92 7.82
CA GLY A 105 -23.46 14.53 6.41
C GLY A 105 -23.79 13.06 6.16
N ARG A 106 -23.88 12.66 4.89
CA ARG A 106 -24.30 11.31 4.52
C ARG A 106 -23.59 10.75 3.28
N GLY A 107 -22.99 11.59 2.45
CA GLY A 107 -22.46 11.22 1.15
C GLY A 107 -20.95 11.32 1.06
N MET A 108 -20.41 10.92 -0.09
CA MET A 108 -19.00 11.03 -0.39
C MET A 108 -18.58 12.50 -0.61
N GLU A 109 -19.49 13.36 -1.03
CA GLU A 109 -19.20 14.76 -1.35
C GLU A 109 -18.81 15.58 -0.12
N ASP A 110 -19.26 15.20 1.07
CA ASP A 110 -18.99 15.96 2.28
C ASP A 110 -17.93 15.35 3.19
N ILE A 111 -17.53 14.07 2.93
CA ILE A 111 -16.66 13.34 3.84
C ILE A 111 -15.26 13.96 4.00
N VAL A 112 -14.68 14.48 2.91
CA VAL A 112 -13.33 15.04 2.89
C VAL A 112 -13.22 16.20 3.88
N MET A 113 -14.21 17.08 3.91
CA MET A 113 -14.24 18.26 4.77
C MET A 113 -14.94 18.02 6.11
N ALA A 114 -15.52 16.84 6.33
CA ALA A 114 -16.25 16.53 7.56
C ALA A 114 -15.30 16.51 8.78
N ARG A 115 -15.70 17.20 9.83
CA ARG A 115 -14.97 17.20 11.11
C ARG A 115 -15.55 16.12 12.01
N PHE A 116 -14.72 15.14 12.37
CA PHE A 116 -15.10 14.02 13.22
C PHE A 116 -14.95 14.38 14.70
N ASP A 117 -15.99 14.18 15.48
CA ASP A 117 -15.95 14.21 16.93
C ASP A 117 -15.55 12.83 17.48
N TYR A 118 -14.27 12.64 17.70
CA TYR A 118 -13.73 11.37 18.21
C TYR A 118 -14.25 10.96 19.58
N SER A 119 -14.83 11.89 20.36
CA SER A 119 -15.47 11.58 21.64
C SER A 119 -16.70 10.69 21.50
N LYS A 120 -17.29 10.63 20.31
CA LYS A 120 -18.50 9.83 20.00
C LYS A 120 -18.20 8.38 19.60
N LEU A 121 -16.92 8.03 19.38
CA LEU A 121 -16.56 6.70 18.86
C LEU A 121 -16.77 5.55 19.86
N ASP A 122 -16.59 5.78 21.17
CA ASP A 122 -16.65 4.73 22.21
C ASP A 122 -17.66 5.01 23.31
N LEU A 123 -18.85 5.51 22.98
CA LEU A 123 -19.90 5.78 23.96
C LEU A 123 -20.53 4.47 24.48
N ALA A 124 -20.72 4.39 25.78
CA ALA A 124 -21.43 3.28 26.42
C ALA A 124 -22.90 3.23 25.92
N GLY A 125 -23.41 2.02 25.67
CA GLY A 125 -24.77 1.81 25.19
C GLY A 125 -24.96 1.94 23.67
N HIS A 126 -23.95 2.39 22.92
CA HIS A 126 -24.03 2.38 21.46
C HIS A 126 -23.84 0.95 20.91
N PRO A 127 -24.57 0.57 19.85
CA PRO A 127 -24.49 -0.78 19.27
C PRO A 127 -23.11 -1.04 18.62
N VAL A 128 -22.46 0.00 18.09
CA VAL A 128 -21.11 -0.06 17.54
C VAL A 128 -20.20 0.89 18.33
N ARG A 129 -19.02 0.40 18.70
CA ARG A 129 -18.05 1.17 19.46
C ARG A 129 -16.65 0.96 18.87
N LEU A 130 -15.94 2.06 18.64
CA LEU A 130 -14.59 2.07 18.11
C LEU A 130 -13.64 2.66 19.15
N ARG A 131 -12.72 1.83 19.68
CA ARG A 131 -11.74 2.24 20.70
C ARG A 131 -10.40 2.56 20.07
N LEU A 132 -10.10 3.82 19.92
CA LEU A 132 -8.78 4.30 19.54
C LEU A 132 -7.78 4.18 20.69
N ASN A 133 -6.48 4.23 20.37
CA ASN A 133 -5.37 4.13 21.33
C ASN A 133 -5.47 2.87 22.23
N SER A 134 -5.96 1.78 21.64
CA SER A 134 -6.20 0.51 22.30
C SER A 134 -5.49 -0.59 21.52
N THR A 135 -4.38 -1.09 22.07
CA THR A 135 -3.54 -2.11 21.42
C THR A 135 -3.94 -3.49 21.90
N ALA A 136 -4.48 -4.34 21.02
CA ALA A 136 -4.73 -5.75 21.30
C ALA A 136 -3.40 -6.46 21.60
N VAL A 137 -3.37 -7.23 22.70
CA VAL A 137 -2.17 -7.96 23.17
C VAL A 137 -2.41 -9.45 23.34
N SER A 138 -3.65 -9.90 23.34
CA SER A 138 -3.98 -11.33 23.34
C SER A 138 -5.40 -11.59 22.84
N VAL A 139 -5.58 -12.70 22.15
CA VAL A 139 -6.88 -13.26 21.74
C VAL A 139 -6.91 -14.73 22.19
N ARG A 140 -7.99 -15.17 22.84
CA ARG A 140 -8.12 -16.53 23.34
C ARG A 140 -9.54 -17.05 23.17
N ASN A 141 -9.67 -18.21 22.56
CA ASN A 141 -10.93 -18.94 22.57
C ASN A 141 -11.31 -19.36 23.97
N ARG A 142 -12.61 -19.32 24.27
CA ARG A 142 -13.21 -19.78 25.52
C ARG A 142 -14.48 -20.54 25.21
N ALA A 143 -14.95 -21.32 26.18
CA ALA A 143 -16.27 -21.91 26.10
C ALA A 143 -17.33 -20.79 25.86
N GLY A 144 -18.00 -20.84 24.71
CA GLY A 144 -19.03 -19.88 24.32
C GLY A 144 -18.56 -18.48 23.94
N GLY A 145 -17.29 -18.30 23.53
CA GLY A 145 -16.84 -16.99 23.02
C GLY A 145 -15.34 -16.79 22.97
N VAL A 146 -14.91 -15.53 22.92
CA VAL A 146 -13.52 -15.10 22.79
C VAL A 146 -13.20 -14.01 23.79
N ASP A 147 -12.09 -14.15 24.52
CA ASP A 147 -11.53 -13.10 25.36
C ASP A 147 -10.45 -12.33 24.54
N VAL A 148 -10.59 -11.02 24.44
CA VAL A 148 -9.58 -10.13 23.86
C VAL A 148 -8.99 -9.23 24.95
N GLY A 149 -7.69 -9.39 25.20
CA GLY A 149 -6.92 -8.51 26.06
C GLY A 149 -6.34 -7.36 25.27
N TYR A 150 -6.41 -6.13 25.81
CA TYR A 150 -5.85 -4.95 25.17
C TYR A 150 -5.27 -3.98 26.19
N SER A 151 -4.27 -3.22 25.78
CA SER A 151 -3.66 -2.14 26.56
C SER A 151 -4.23 -0.80 26.12
N ARG A 152 -4.63 0.05 27.08
CA ARG A 152 -5.07 1.43 26.86
C ARG A 152 -4.58 2.30 28.02
N ALA A 153 -3.93 3.42 27.70
CA ALA A 153 -3.37 4.33 28.68
C ALA A 153 -2.51 3.64 29.76
N GLY A 154 -1.67 2.67 29.36
CA GLY A 154 -0.80 1.91 30.26
C GLY A 154 -1.50 0.87 31.13
N ARG A 155 -2.79 0.65 30.97
CA ARG A 155 -3.58 -0.34 31.73
C ARG A 155 -4.05 -1.48 30.82
N LEU A 156 -4.09 -2.69 31.38
CA LEU A 156 -4.63 -3.86 30.70
C LEU A 156 -6.13 -3.96 30.94
N HIS A 157 -6.85 -4.22 29.85
CA HIS A 157 -8.29 -4.42 29.83
C HIS A 157 -8.62 -5.74 29.15
N ARG A 158 -9.81 -6.24 29.40
CA ARG A 158 -10.36 -7.41 28.71
C ARG A 158 -11.78 -7.11 28.25
N VAL A 159 -12.09 -7.57 27.04
CA VAL A 159 -13.45 -7.63 26.52
C VAL A 159 -13.74 -9.08 26.12
N ARG A 160 -14.99 -9.51 26.36
CA ARG A 160 -15.48 -10.81 25.91
C ARG A 160 -16.53 -10.59 24.81
N GLY A 161 -16.34 -11.29 23.69
CA GLY A 161 -17.29 -11.36 22.58
C GLY A 161 -17.73 -12.80 22.33
N LYS A 162 -18.82 -13.00 21.57
CA LYS A 162 -19.19 -14.31 21.03
C LYS A 162 -18.18 -14.76 19.97
N HIS A 163 -17.79 -13.83 19.12
CA HIS A 163 -16.87 -14.02 18.01
C HIS A 163 -15.82 -12.91 18.00
N CYS A 164 -14.70 -13.16 17.30
CA CYS A 164 -13.66 -12.17 17.05
C CYS A 164 -13.24 -12.25 15.59
N VAL A 165 -13.11 -11.11 14.92
CA VAL A 165 -12.45 -11.00 13.60
C VAL A 165 -11.11 -10.32 13.82
N MET A 166 -10.02 -11.01 13.52
CA MET A 166 -8.67 -10.46 13.52
C MET A 166 -8.42 -9.81 12.17
N ALA A 167 -8.54 -8.49 12.10
CA ALA A 167 -8.30 -7.69 10.90
C ALA A 167 -6.94 -6.98 10.93
N CYS A 168 -5.99 -7.53 11.68
CA CYS A 168 -4.61 -7.08 11.70
C CYS A 168 -3.76 -7.83 10.66
N TYR A 169 -2.50 -7.41 10.47
CA TYR A 169 -1.58 -8.09 9.57
C TYR A 169 -1.45 -9.58 9.93
N ASN A 170 -1.47 -10.45 8.91
CA ASN A 170 -1.34 -11.89 9.08
C ASN A 170 -0.15 -12.27 9.97
N MET A 171 0.99 -11.63 9.77
CA MET A 171 2.20 -11.88 10.54
C MET A 171 2.09 -11.51 12.03
N MET A 172 1.07 -10.74 12.43
CA MET A 172 0.81 -10.39 13.84
C MET A 172 -0.09 -11.39 14.54
N VAL A 173 -0.88 -12.16 13.81
CA VAL A 173 -1.85 -13.11 14.37
C VAL A 173 -1.19 -14.13 15.30
N PRO A 174 -0.04 -14.77 14.97
CA PRO A 174 0.61 -15.75 15.84
C PRO A 174 1.07 -15.18 17.18
N TYR A 175 1.33 -13.88 17.28
CA TYR A 175 1.71 -13.24 18.53
C TYR A 175 0.50 -12.99 19.46
N LEU A 176 -0.70 -12.90 18.89
CA LEU A 176 -1.92 -12.55 19.59
C LEU A 176 -2.79 -13.77 19.90
N LEU A 177 -2.96 -14.68 18.95
CA LEU A 177 -3.78 -15.89 19.04
C LEU A 177 -2.89 -17.11 19.31
N ARG A 178 -2.97 -17.65 20.53
CA ARG A 178 -2.12 -18.76 20.96
C ARG A 178 -2.66 -20.15 20.61
N ASP A 179 -3.88 -20.21 20.10
CA ASP A 179 -4.58 -21.46 19.79
C ASP A 179 -4.31 -21.95 18.34
N LEU A 180 -3.33 -21.35 17.64
CA LEU A 180 -2.92 -21.72 16.28
C LEU A 180 -2.12 -23.03 16.27
N SER A 181 -2.26 -23.82 15.21
CA SER A 181 -1.28 -24.86 14.88
C SER A 181 0.04 -24.25 14.39
N GLU A 182 1.12 -25.01 14.45
CA GLU A 182 2.43 -24.57 13.95
C GLU A 182 2.38 -24.32 12.43
N GLU A 183 1.64 -25.15 11.68
CA GLU A 183 1.47 -25.02 10.24
C GLU A 183 0.71 -23.74 9.88
N GLN A 184 -0.38 -23.43 10.62
CA GLN A 184 -1.12 -22.19 10.37
C GLN A 184 -0.31 -20.96 10.78
N ALA A 185 0.45 -21.01 11.86
CA ALA A 185 1.36 -19.93 12.26
C ALA A 185 2.46 -19.71 11.21
N HIS A 186 3.00 -20.79 10.63
CA HIS A 186 3.94 -20.72 9.51
C HIS A 186 3.29 -20.07 8.29
N ALA A 187 2.11 -20.52 7.86
CA ALA A 187 1.38 -19.98 6.72
C ALA A 187 1.10 -18.48 6.87
N LEU A 188 0.67 -18.03 8.05
CA LEU A 188 0.47 -16.61 8.39
C LEU A 188 1.76 -15.78 8.26
N SER A 189 2.92 -16.37 8.55
CA SER A 189 4.22 -15.70 8.46
C SER A 189 4.73 -15.50 7.02
N GLN A 190 4.13 -16.19 6.03
CA GLN A 190 4.56 -16.10 4.63
C GLN A 190 4.09 -14.81 3.95
N ASN A 191 3.01 -14.20 4.42
CA ASN A 191 2.61 -12.88 3.95
C ASN A 191 3.44 -11.79 4.64
N VAL A 192 4.65 -11.56 4.13
CA VAL A 192 5.47 -10.42 4.55
C VAL A 192 4.95 -9.14 3.92
N LYS A 193 4.92 -8.06 4.68
CA LYS A 193 4.50 -6.75 4.16
C LYS A 193 5.69 -6.04 3.52
N PHE A 194 5.46 -5.40 2.37
CA PHE A 194 6.49 -4.60 1.72
C PHE A 194 6.60 -3.21 2.36
N PRO A 195 7.84 -2.77 2.70
CA PRO A 195 8.04 -1.42 3.21
C PRO A 195 8.02 -0.40 2.08
N LEU A 196 7.43 0.76 2.35
CA LEU A 196 7.47 1.90 1.44
C LEU A 196 7.33 3.22 2.21
N VAL A 197 7.73 4.31 1.58
CA VAL A 197 7.62 5.66 2.12
C VAL A 197 6.79 6.51 1.18
N TYR A 198 5.66 6.99 1.66
CA TYR A 198 4.85 8.00 1.01
C TYR A 198 5.07 9.33 1.67
N THR A 199 5.64 10.26 0.92
CA THR A 199 5.93 11.60 1.39
C THR A 199 4.97 12.59 0.73
N LYS A 200 4.43 13.49 1.53
CA LYS A 200 3.73 14.68 1.04
C LYS A 200 4.57 15.91 1.36
N VAL A 201 4.87 16.68 0.32
CA VAL A 201 5.57 17.97 0.44
C VAL A 201 4.59 19.08 0.09
N LEU A 202 4.35 19.97 1.04
CA LEU A 202 3.48 21.12 0.83
C LEU A 202 4.30 22.26 0.24
N LEU A 203 3.95 22.68 -0.95
CA LEU A 203 4.57 23.79 -1.66
C LEU A 203 3.74 25.06 -1.51
N ARG A 204 4.41 26.20 -1.38
CA ARG A 204 3.78 27.52 -1.40
C ARG A 204 3.12 27.84 -2.75
N ASN A 205 3.67 27.33 -3.83
CA ASN A 205 3.22 27.49 -5.21
C ASN A 205 3.80 26.38 -6.07
N TRP A 206 3.28 26.23 -7.30
CA TRP A 206 3.77 25.23 -8.26
C TRP A 206 4.23 25.86 -9.59
N GLN A 207 4.71 27.13 -9.55
CA GLN A 207 5.15 27.86 -10.73
C GLN A 207 6.32 27.18 -11.45
N ALA A 208 7.26 26.58 -10.71
CA ALA A 208 8.38 25.82 -11.29
C ALA A 208 7.90 24.63 -12.13
N TRP A 209 6.91 23.89 -11.66
CA TRP A 209 6.30 22.80 -12.42
C TRP A 209 5.65 23.29 -13.71
N LYS A 210 4.89 24.39 -13.64
CA LYS A 210 4.31 25.03 -14.82
C LYS A 210 5.37 25.49 -15.80
N THR A 211 6.47 26.11 -15.34
CA THR A 211 7.58 26.55 -16.17
C THR A 211 8.22 25.41 -16.93
N LEU A 212 8.37 24.24 -16.28
CA LEU A 212 8.90 23.03 -16.91
C LEU A 212 7.88 22.34 -17.83
N GLY A 213 6.59 22.65 -17.71
CA GLY A 213 5.52 22.01 -18.49
C GLY A 213 5.25 20.57 -18.09
N ILE A 214 5.50 20.21 -16.83
CA ILE A 214 5.39 18.85 -16.31
C ILE A 214 4.50 18.80 -15.07
N HIS A 215 3.95 17.62 -14.78
CA HIS A 215 3.21 17.34 -13.54
C HIS A 215 3.78 16.15 -12.78
N GLU A 216 4.63 15.37 -13.41
CA GLU A 216 5.27 14.18 -12.85
C GLU A 216 6.72 14.07 -13.30
N ILE A 217 7.58 13.55 -12.43
CA ILE A 217 8.99 13.26 -12.69
C ILE A 217 9.25 11.81 -12.28
N TYR A 218 9.83 11.05 -13.19
CA TYR A 218 10.40 9.76 -12.89
C TYR A 218 11.92 9.89 -12.75
N ALA A 219 12.46 9.45 -11.61
CA ALA A 219 13.87 9.60 -11.22
C ALA A 219 14.48 8.23 -10.88
N PRO A 220 14.90 7.46 -11.89
CA PRO A 220 15.23 6.02 -11.76
C PRO A 220 16.40 5.71 -10.84
N THR A 221 17.29 6.66 -10.60
CA THR A 221 18.53 6.45 -9.81
C THR A 221 18.54 7.22 -8.49
N LEU A 222 17.47 7.92 -8.17
CA LEU A 222 17.36 8.68 -6.94
C LEU A 222 16.47 7.96 -5.92
N PRO A 223 16.58 8.31 -4.63
CA PRO A 223 15.79 7.64 -3.58
C PRO A 223 14.28 7.68 -3.85
N TYR A 224 13.74 8.84 -4.15
CA TYR A 224 12.35 8.99 -4.55
C TYR A 224 12.22 8.80 -6.05
N SER A 225 11.81 7.61 -6.47
CA SER A 225 11.74 7.22 -7.88
C SER A 225 10.60 7.90 -8.65
N ARG A 226 9.53 8.29 -7.96
CA ARG A 226 8.38 8.95 -8.55
C ARG A 226 7.97 10.17 -7.74
N ILE A 227 7.84 11.30 -8.42
CA ILE A 227 7.48 12.59 -7.82
C ILE A 227 6.40 13.22 -8.69
N LYS A 228 5.24 13.53 -8.11
CA LYS A 228 4.13 14.12 -8.87
C LYS A 228 3.39 15.18 -8.05
N LEU A 229 2.83 16.16 -8.74
CA LEU A 229 1.83 17.05 -8.16
C LEU A 229 0.63 16.22 -7.70
N ASP A 230 -0.02 16.62 -6.61
CA ASP A 230 -1.28 15.98 -6.22
C ASP A 230 -2.29 16.06 -7.37
N PHE A 231 -2.96 14.92 -7.60
CA PHE A 231 -3.86 14.75 -8.71
C PHE A 231 -5.06 15.72 -8.60
N PRO A 232 -5.45 16.41 -9.67
CA PRO A 232 -6.55 17.36 -9.61
C PRO A 232 -7.88 16.63 -9.36
N VAL A 233 -8.55 17.00 -8.28
CA VAL A 233 -9.89 16.51 -7.94
C VAL A 233 -10.69 17.59 -7.24
N ASP A 234 -11.92 17.76 -7.64
CA ASP A 234 -12.94 18.56 -6.95
C ASP A 234 -13.99 17.62 -6.40
N LEU A 235 -14.30 17.70 -5.11
CA LEU A 235 -15.30 16.85 -4.48
C LEU A 235 -16.06 17.62 -3.38
N GLY A 236 -17.35 17.74 -3.55
CA GLY A 236 -18.20 18.52 -2.64
C GLY A 236 -17.73 19.97 -2.54
N SER A 237 -17.30 20.41 -1.37
CA SER A 237 -16.73 21.74 -1.14
C SER A 237 -15.21 21.80 -1.26
N TYR A 238 -14.54 20.66 -1.40
CA TYR A 238 -13.10 20.63 -1.67
C TYR A 238 -12.80 21.04 -3.12
N ARG A 239 -11.80 21.90 -3.31
CA ARG A 239 -11.34 22.34 -4.64
C ARG A 239 -9.82 22.21 -4.69
N HIS A 240 -9.31 21.58 -5.76
CA HIS A 240 -7.87 21.55 -6.01
C HIS A 240 -7.36 22.91 -6.49
N PRO A 241 -6.05 23.21 -6.28
CA PRO A 241 -5.44 24.44 -6.76
C PRO A 241 -5.40 24.49 -8.30
N ARG A 242 -5.89 25.59 -8.88
CA ARG A 242 -5.93 25.82 -10.34
C ARG A 242 -4.96 26.90 -10.81
N ASP A 243 -4.54 27.78 -9.90
CA ASP A 243 -3.56 28.84 -10.18
C ASP A 243 -2.18 28.40 -9.69
N PRO A 244 -1.13 28.46 -10.56
CA PRO A 244 0.24 28.11 -10.16
C PRO A 244 0.80 28.88 -8.98
N ARG A 245 0.20 29.99 -8.59
CA ARG A 245 0.57 30.77 -7.41
C ARG A 245 -0.04 30.22 -6.09
N GLN A 246 -1.00 29.33 -6.21
CA GLN A 246 -1.65 28.69 -5.03
C GLN A 246 -0.77 27.58 -4.46
N PRO A 247 -0.89 27.30 -3.15
CA PRO A 247 -0.27 26.13 -2.55
C PRO A 247 -0.79 24.81 -3.14
N ILE A 248 0.09 23.80 -3.18
CA ILE A 248 -0.24 22.45 -3.64
C ILE A 248 0.57 21.41 -2.87
N GLY A 249 0.08 20.17 -2.83
CA GLY A 249 0.83 19.01 -2.40
C GLY A 249 1.66 18.40 -3.54
N VAL A 250 2.82 17.86 -3.19
CA VAL A 250 3.63 16.98 -4.04
C VAL A 250 3.69 15.61 -3.39
N HIS A 251 3.41 14.58 -4.14
CA HIS A 251 3.56 13.19 -3.72
C HIS A 251 4.90 12.64 -4.18
N MET A 252 5.65 12.03 -3.26
CA MET A 252 6.94 11.40 -3.54
C MET A 252 6.95 9.98 -3.00
N VAL A 253 7.40 9.03 -3.83
CA VAL A 253 7.46 7.60 -3.48
C VAL A 253 8.90 7.13 -3.37
N TYR A 254 9.24 6.54 -2.23
CA TYR A 254 10.49 5.85 -1.99
C TYR A 254 10.24 4.42 -1.52
N VAL A 255 10.90 3.46 -2.15
CA VAL A 255 10.88 2.06 -1.73
C VAL A 255 12.31 1.63 -1.42
N PRO A 256 12.60 1.17 -0.19
CA PRO A 256 13.96 0.82 0.24
C PRO A 256 14.39 -0.55 -0.30
N THR A 257 14.48 -0.69 -1.62
CA THR A 257 14.92 -1.92 -2.29
C THR A 257 16.44 -2.14 -2.16
N THR A 258 16.89 -3.36 -2.52
CA THR A 258 18.31 -3.71 -2.66
C THR A 258 18.48 -4.37 -4.03
N PRO A 259 18.60 -3.57 -5.10
CA PRO A 259 18.66 -4.07 -6.46
C PRO A 259 19.82 -5.03 -6.69
N ASN A 260 19.57 -6.08 -7.47
CA ASN A 260 20.59 -7.04 -7.95
C ASN A 260 21.37 -7.77 -6.83
N ALA A 261 20.77 -7.94 -5.66
CA ALA A 261 21.40 -8.62 -4.52
C ALA A 261 21.14 -10.13 -4.49
N GLY A 262 20.47 -10.69 -5.50
CA GLY A 262 20.13 -12.11 -5.57
C GLY A 262 19.14 -12.57 -4.49
N MET A 263 18.36 -11.66 -3.95
CA MET A 263 17.39 -11.94 -2.88
C MET A 263 16.00 -12.18 -3.48
N ASP A 264 15.27 -13.14 -2.90
CA ASP A 264 13.83 -13.29 -3.17
C ASP A 264 13.03 -12.08 -2.65
N ALA A 265 11.79 -11.95 -3.09
CA ALA A 265 10.92 -10.82 -2.76
C ALA A 265 10.68 -10.67 -1.25
N ARG A 266 10.49 -11.78 -0.51
CA ARG A 266 10.28 -11.75 0.94
C ARG A 266 11.52 -11.27 1.69
N THR A 267 12.69 -11.72 1.26
CA THR A 267 13.97 -11.28 1.84
C THR A 267 14.21 -9.80 1.54
N GLN A 268 13.96 -9.34 0.32
CA GLN A 268 14.05 -7.91 -0.03
C GLN A 268 13.13 -7.06 0.86
N ALA A 269 11.89 -7.50 1.12
CA ALA A 269 10.96 -6.80 2.02
C ALA A 269 11.51 -6.67 3.45
N ARG A 270 12.08 -7.74 4.01
CA ARG A 270 12.68 -7.73 5.36
C ARG A 270 13.90 -6.83 5.45
N VAL A 271 14.81 -6.90 4.47
CA VAL A 271 16.00 -6.03 4.39
C VAL A 271 15.60 -4.57 4.20
N GLY A 272 14.65 -4.30 3.29
CA GLY A 272 14.12 -2.95 3.08
C GLY A 272 13.50 -2.36 4.33
N ARG A 273 12.77 -3.15 5.12
CA ARG A 273 12.22 -2.73 6.42
C ARG A 273 13.32 -2.35 7.40
N SER A 274 14.39 -3.15 7.47
CA SER A 274 15.54 -2.86 8.35
C SER A 274 16.24 -1.56 7.94
N LYS A 275 16.41 -1.34 6.63
CA LYS A 275 16.93 -0.06 6.11
C LYS A 275 16.05 1.12 6.52
N LEU A 276 14.73 0.98 6.35
CA LEU A 276 13.78 2.04 6.69
C LEU A 276 13.81 2.40 8.18
N TYR A 277 13.97 1.41 9.07
CA TYR A 277 14.10 1.66 10.50
C TYR A 277 15.40 2.37 10.89
N ALA A 278 16.46 2.19 10.12
CA ALA A 278 17.74 2.85 10.35
C ALA A 278 17.78 4.32 9.87
N MET A 279 16.81 4.76 9.05
CA MET A 279 16.76 6.12 8.52
C MET A 279 16.13 7.07 9.53
N SER A 280 16.78 8.20 9.77
CA SER A 280 16.19 9.29 10.56
C SER A 280 15.27 10.18 9.71
N PHE A 281 14.43 10.99 10.37
CA PHE A 281 13.60 11.97 9.65
C PHE A 281 14.49 13.02 8.96
N GLU A 282 15.55 13.45 9.60
CA GLU A 282 16.50 14.44 9.05
C GLU A 282 17.15 13.96 7.76
N GLN A 283 17.48 12.66 7.68
CA GLN A 283 18.02 12.08 6.45
C GLN A 283 16.96 12.11 5.33
N LEU A 284 15.73 11.68 5.63
CA LEU A 284 14.63 11.70 4.67
C LEU A 284 14.29 13.13 4.22
N GLU A 285 14.25 14.09 5.15
CA GLU A 285 14.01 15.50 4.83
C GLU A 285 15.11 16.06 3.93
N LYS A 286 16.37 15.74 4.22
CA LYS A 286 17.51 16.16 3.40
C LYS A 286 17.38 15.64 1.97
N ASP A 287 17.11 14.34 1.80
CA ASP A 287 16.97 13.71 0.50
C ASP A 287 15.81 14.32 -0.31
N ILE A 288 14.67 14.61 0.35
CA ILE A 288 13.52 15.28 -0.26
C ILE A 288 13.91 16.67 -0.77
N ARG A 289 14.54 17.48 0.07
CA ARG A 289 14.92 18.85 -0.26
C ARG A 289 15.96 18.91 -1.36
N ASP A 290 16.98 18.06 -1.28
CA ASP A 290 18.06 18.01 -2.29
C ASP A 290 17.52 17.56 -3.64
N GLN A 291 16.66 16.53 -3.64
CA GLN A 291 16.11 15.98 -4.86
C GLN A 291 15.14 16.98 -5.56
N LEU A 292 14.25 17.61 -4.82
CA LEU A 292 13.37 18.64 -5.36
C LEU A 292 14.16 19.86 -5.84
N GLN A 293 15.20 20.30 -5.12
CA GLN A 293 16.06 21.39 -5.53
C GLN A 293 16.80 21.08 -6.83
N ALA A 294 17.35 19.89 -6.97
CA ALA A 294 18.05 19.49 -8.19
C ALA A 294 17.13 19.46 -9.41
N MET A 295 15.88 19.01 -9.23
CA MET A 295 14.91 18.86 -10.33
C MET A 295 14.23 20.18 -10.72
N LEU A 296 13.82 20.96 -9.75
CA LEU A 296 12.97 22.13 -9.96
C LEU A 296 13.74 23.46 -9.87
N GLY A 297 14.96 23.43 -9.30
CA GLY A 297 15.81 24.62 -9.15
C GLY A 297 16.05 25.40 -10.45
N PRO A 298 16.33 24.72 -11.60
CA PRO A 298 16.48 25.41 -12.88
C PRO A 298 15.26 26.23 -13.32
N ALA A 299 14.07 25.88 -12.81
CA ALA A 299 12.82 26.62 -13.05
C ALA A 299 12.47 27.65 -11.95
N GLY A 300 13.45 28.02 -11.10
CA GLY A 300 13.28 29.04 -10.07
C GLY A 300 12.77 28.54 -8.71
N PHE A 301 12.68 27.23 -8.49
CA PHE A 301 12.33 26.66 -7.18
C PHE A 301 13.49 26.83 -6.20
N ASP A 302 13.15 27.17 -4.95
CA ASP A 302 14.07 27.21 -3.80
C ASP A 302 13.44 26.45 -2.65
N HIS A 303 14.02 25.31 -2.27
CA HIS A 303 13.47 24.44 -1.25
C HIS A 303 13.30 25.09 0.12
N ARG A 304 14.08 26.15 0.43
CA ARG A 304 13.99 26.90 1.70
C ARG A 304 12.79 27.85 1.70
N ARG A 305 12.48 28.43 0.55
CA ARG A 305 11.39 29.39 0.37
C ARG A 305 10.07 28.71 0.08
N ASP A 306 10.08 27.68 -0.77
CA ASP A 306 8.89 27.15 -1.43
C ASP A 306 8.29 25.94 -0.70
N ILE A 307 9.07 25.20 0.09
CA ILE A 307 8.55 24.10 0.93
C ILE A 307 8.01 24.72 2.25
N THR A 308 6.72 24.49 2.51
CA THR A 308 6.04 24.96 3.72
C THR A 308 5.76 23.84 4.74
N GLY A 309 5.87 22.60 4.33
CA GLY A 309 5.71 21.45 5.23
C GLY A 309 6.09 20.15 4.54
N ILE A 310 6.51 19.19 5.34
CA ILE A 310 6.85 17.82 4.90
C ILE A 310 6.22 16.85 5.87
N THR A 311 5.51 15.85 5.33
CA THR A 311 5.07 14.68 6.09
C THR A 311 5.65 13.43 5.45
N VAL A 312 6.25 12.58 6.26
CA VAL A 312 6.85 11.32 5.82
C VAL A 312 6.10 10.15 6.46
N ASN A 313 5.32 9.45 5.65
CA ASN A 313 4.62 8.25 6.09
C ASN A 313 5.52 7.04 5.82
N ARG A 314 6.20 6.57 6.87
CA ARG A 314 7.06 5.38 6.82
C ARG A 314 6.23 4.13 7.08
N TRP A 315 5.78 3.50 6.02
CA TRP A 315 5.04 2.25 6.09
C TRP A 315 6.03 1.08 6.13
N SER A 316 6.50 0.73 7.31
CA SER A 316 7.37 -0.45 7.48
C SER A 316 6.68 -1.75 7.11
N HIS A 317 5.34 -1.77 7.22
CA HIS A 317 4.44 -2.84 6.84
C HIS A 317 3.35 -2.25 5.94
N GLY A 318 3.71 -1.92 4.71
CA GLY A 318 2.85 -1.29 3.72
C GLY A 318 2.00 -2.30 2.96
N TYR A 319 2.38 -2.62 1.72
CA TYR A 319 1.60 -3.55 0.90
C TYR A 319 1.61 -4.97 1.44
N SER A 320 0.47 -5.66 1.30
CA SER A 320 0.41 -7.12 1.43
C SER A 320 1.37 -7.77 0.44
N TYR A 321 1.97 -8.91 0.82
CA TYR A 321 2.64 -9.76 -0.15
C TYR A 321 1.61 -10.26 -1.17
N PHE A 322 2.00 -10.27 -2.42
CA PHE A 322 1.31 -10.96 -3.49
C PHE A 322 2.25 -12.03 -4.05
N MET A 323 1.67 -13.10 -4.55
CA MET A 323 2.43 -14.21 -5.14
C MET A 323 3.37 -13.69 -6.22
N ASN A 324 4.63 -14.10 -6.12
CA ASN A 324 5.67 -13.71 -7.08
C ASN A 324 6.20 -14.95 -7.79
N THR A 325 5.82 -15.13 -9.02
CA THR A 325 6.10 -16.36 -9.80
C THR A 325 7.59 -16.63 -10.06
N LEU A 326 8.48 -15.64 -9.82
CA LEU A 326 9.93 -15.89 -9.85
C LEU A 326 10.39 -16.81 -8.72
N TYR A 327 9.72 -16.75 -7.57
CA TYR A 327 10.18 -17.36 -6.31
C TYR A 327 9.16 -18.32 -5.70
N ASP A 328 7.90 -18.19 -6.07
CA ASP A 328 6.80 -18.94 -5.48
C ASP A 328 6.27 -19.99 -6.45
N ASP A 329 5.77 -21.10 -5.88
CA ASP A 329 4.90 -22.05 -6.55
C ASP A 329 3.44 -21.62 -6.33
N GLU A 330 2.63 -21.68 -7.37
CA GLU A 330 1.23 -21.23 -7.34
C GLU A 330 0.37 -22.08 -6.41
N ALA A 331 0.43 -23.39 -6.57
CA ALA A 331 -0.38 -24.33 -5.79
C ALA A 331 0.00 -24.31 -4.30
N GLU A 332 1.32 -24.20 -4.00
CA GLU A 332 1.81 -24.06 -2.64
C GLU A 332 1.34 -22.72 -2.02
N SER A 333 1.41 -21.62 -2.78
CA SER A 333 0.98 -20.30 -2.33
C SER A 333 -0.51 -20.24 -2.03
N GLU A 334 -1.35 -20.85 -2.87
CA GLU A 334 -2.79 -20.95 -2.64
C GLU A 334 -3.10 -21.77 -1.39
N ALA A 335 -2.45 -22.91 -1.20
CA ALA A 335 -2.62 -23.75 -0.02
C ALA A 335 -2.20 -23.01 1.28
N LEU A 336 -1.09 -22.28 1.24
CA LEU A 336 -0.63 -21.44 2.36
C LEU A 336 -1.62 -20.32 2.67
N MET A 337 -2.16 -19.66 1.67
CA MET A 337 -3.14 -18.59 1.80
C MET A 337 -4.44 -19.10 2.43
N GLU A 338 -4.95 -20.25 1.97
CA GLU A 338 -6.16 -20.86 2.55
C GLU A 338 -5.96 -21.30 3.98
N LEU A 339 -4.82 -21.95 4.28
CA LEU A 339 -4.48 -22.35 5.64
C LEU A 339 -4.34 -21.14 6.56
N ALA A 340 -3.65 -20.09 6.11
CA ALA A 340 -3.42 -18.88 6.89
C ALA A 340 -4.73 -18.22 7.34
N ARG A 341 -5.72 -18.12 6.45
CA ARG A 341 -7.01 -17.47 6.73
C ARG A 341 -8.05 -18.36 7.38
N SER A 342 -7.75 -19.65 7.58
CA SER A 342 -8.68 -20.60 8.18
C SER A 342 -9.10 -20.16 9.60
N LYS A 343 -10.39 -20.35 9.90
CA LYS A 343 -10.97 -20.00 11.20
C LYS A 343 -10.43 -20.87 12.33
N VAL A 344 -10.17 -20.28 13.49
CA VAL A 344 -9.72 -20.97 14.71
C VAL A 344 -10.78 -20.82 15.82
N GLY A 345 -11.60 -21.81 16.03
CA GLY A 345 -12.72 -21.75 16.99
C GLY A 345 -13.69 -20.62 16.63
N ASN A 346 -13.86 -19.64 17.51
CA ASN A 346 -14.72 -18.48 17.31
C ASN A 346 -13.94 -17.24 16.79
N VAL A 347 -12.73 -17.45 16.23
CA VAL A 347 -11.88 -16.38 15.69
C VAL A 347 -11.73 -16.58 14.20
N ALA A 348 -12.14 -15.59 13.41
CA ALA A 348 -11.85 -15.52 11.97
C ALA A 348 -10.72 -14.50 11.69
N ILE A 349 -10.00 -14.71 10.61
CA ILE A 349 -8.89 -13.87 10.18
C ILE A 349 -9.31 -13.15 8.90
N ALA A 350 -9.19 -11.83 8.86
CA ALA A 350 -9.56 -11.00 7.71
C ALA A 350 -8.41 -10.04 7.38
N ASN A 351 -8.66 -9.05 6.54
CA ASN A 351 -7.70 -8.11 6.00
C ASN A 351 -7.23 -8.52 4.58
N SER A 352 -6.68 -7.60 3.84
CA SER A 352 -6.09 -7.82 2.51
C SER A 352 -4.99 -8.89 2.50
N ASP A 353 -4.24 -9.03 3.59
CA ASP A 353 -3.22 -10.09 3.74
C ASP A 353 -3.82 -11.50 3.62
N ALA A 354 -5.09 -11.69 4.01
CA ALA A 354 -5.78 -12.98 3.90
C ALA A 354 -6.08 -13.40 2.44
N ALA A 355 -5.96 -12.47 1.49
CA ALA A 355 -6.07 -12.70 0.06
C ALA A 355 -4.72 -12.57 -0.67
N TRP A 356 -3.64 -12.26 0.03
CA TRP A 356 -2.35 -11.88 -0.57
C TRP A 356 -2.50 -10.79 -1.65
N ASP A 357 -3.36 -9.82 -1.37
CA ASP A 357 -3.67 -8.73 -2.28
C ASP A 357 -3.67 -7.39 -1.53
N ALA A 358 -3.01 -6.37 -2.08
CA ALA A 358 -2.78 -5.09 -1.40
C ALA A 358 -3.90 -4.06 -1.60
N TYR A 359 -5.09 -4.47 -2.05
CA TYR A 359 -6.18 -3.58 -2.39
C TYR A 359 -7.32 -3.54 -1.37
N ALA A 360 -8.07 -2.43 -1.37
CA ALA A 360 -9.18 -2.23 -0.45
C ALA A 360 -10.36 -3.19 -0.71
N HIS A 361 -10.64 -3.53 -1.98
CA HIS A 361 -11.68 -4.49 -2.32
C HIS A 361 -11.37 -5.88 -1.76
N ALA A 362 -10.13 -6.34 -1.87
CA ALA A 362 -9.70 -7.60 -1.27
C ALA A 362 -9.93 -7.64 0.25
N ALA A 363 -9.64 -6.53 0.94
CA ALA A 363 -9.90 -6.42 2.38
C ALA A 363 -11.41 -6.52 2.70
N ILE A 364 -12.28 -5.93 1.87
CA ILE A 364 -13.74 -6.00 2.02
C ILE A 364 -14.24 -7.43 1.78
N ASP A 365 -13.78 -8.09 0.73
CA ASP A 365 -14.15 -9.48 0.42
C ASP A 365 -13.75 -10.43 1.55
N GLN A 366 -12.54 -10.27 2.09
CA GLN A 366 -12.08 -11.06 3.24
C GLN A 366 -12.89 -10.75 4.52
N ALA A 367 -13.35 -9.53 4.73
CA ALA A 367 -14.24 -9.20 5.83
C ALA A 367 -15.61 -9.89 5.70
N VAL A 368 -16.19 -9.90 4.49
CA VAL A 368 -17.45 -10.61 4.18
C VAL A 368 -17.29 -12.11 4.40
N ARG A 369 -16.19 -12.72 3.92
CA ARG A 369 -15.89 -14.13 4.16
C ARG A 369 -15.80 -14.43 5.66
N ALA A 370 -15.01 -13.65 6.40
CA ALA A 370 -14.80 -13.87 7.83
C ALA A 370 -16.10 -13.79 8.64
N VAL A 371 -16.99 -12.88 8.30
CA VAL A 371 -18.31 -12.77 8.95
C VAL A 371 -19.17 -14.00 8.64
N ARG A 372 -19.19 -14.47 7.39
CA ARG A 372 -19.95 -15.68 6.99
C ARG A 372 -19.44 -16.94 7.70
N GLU A 373 -18.16 -17.07 7.92
CA GLU A 373 -17.58 -18.19 8.66
C GLU A 373 -17.96 -18.23 10.14
N LEU A 374 -18.31 -17.10 10.72
CA LEU A 374 -18.71 -16.99 12.13
C LEU A 374 -20.22 -17.18 12.37
N GLY A 375 -21.03 -17.24 11.31
CA GLY A 375 -22.48 -17.45 11.33
C GLY A 375 -23.21 -16.14 11.34
#